data_ebc0dcf65cab55e379e1a82fe0d7be6d
#
_entry.id   ebc0dcf65cab55e379e1a82fe0d7be6d
#
_cell.length_a   1.000
_cell.length_b   1.000
_cell.length_c   1.000
_cell.angle_alpha   90.00
_cell.angle_beta   90.00
_cell.angle_gamma   90.00
#
_symmetry.space_group_name_H-M   'P 1'
#
loop_
_entity.id
_entity.type
_entity.pdbx_description
1 polymer ?
#
loop_
_entity_poly.entity_id
_entity_poly.type
_entity_poly.pdbx_seq_one_letter_code
_entity_poly.pdbx_strand_id
1 'polypeptide(L)'
;WHILRADVAEAAARLYASHPRLESLGRGTKISIGLRIDPEPLAEGVLYAFLPTEQSTGLPMHINADFFPESDRKAVIFAGHQHEQAWNEMLIDAAAAELARDPEGLRTMLGDVQLWQILARAFELSKPSNYPTCFKRFWERLKVTGAQAHIALAQDGSVQRPGGVFLPRGPLTSHQAKTLLEVGGRLVAEDLRPFQTAINQLGAPILTFDRLVTLLEQAMAQQVPGEVQVEAERLESFYRPLWSMVND
;
A
#
# COMPACT_ATOMS: atom_id res chain seq x y z
N TRP A 1 18.52 -1.88 8.61
CA TRP A 1 17.44 -2.85 8.50
C TRP A 1 16.41 -2.65 9.60
N HIS A 2 15.14 -2.77 9.24
CA HIS A 2 14.05 -2.93 10.19
C HIS A 2 13.50 -4.34 10.10
N ILE A 3 13.21 -4.95 11.26
CA ILE A 3 12.73 -6.34 11.32
C ILE A 3 11.37 -6.36 12.02
N LEU A 4 10.32 -6.69 11.26
CA LEU A 4 9.02 -7.04 11.81
C LEU A 4 9.05 -8.53 12.22
N ARG A 5 8.32 -8.87 13.29
CA ARG A 5 8.26 -10.24 13.80
C ARG A 5 6.84 -10.63 14.13
N ALA A 6 6.46 -11.84 13.73
CA ALA A 6 5.20 -12.45 14.10
C ALA A 6 5.43 -13.86 14.65
N ASP A 7 4.52 -14.32 15.49
CA ASP A 7 4.42 -15.70 15.93
C ASP A 7 3.08 -16.28 15.47
N VAL A 8 3.13 -17.41 14.77
CA VAL A 8 1.95 -18.05 14.17
C VAL A 8 1.49 -19.29 14.94
N ALA A 9 1.87 -19.43 16.20
CA ALA A 9 1.55 -20.62 17.01
C ALA A 9 0.05 -20.99 16.99
N GLU A 10 -0.85 -19.98 17.07
CA GLU A 10 -2.30 -20.23 17.00
C GLU A 10 -2.75 -20.69 15.60
N ALA A 11 -2.20 -20.11 14.54
CA ALA A 11 -2.51 -20.53 13.18
C ALA A 11 -1.97 -21.94 12.90
N ALA A 12 -0.77 -22.25 13.38
CA ALA A 12 -0.16 -23.56 13.33
C ALA A 12 -1.01 -24.62 14.07
N ALA A 13 -1.50 -24.32 15.27
CA ALA A 13 -2.37 -25.21 16.03
C ALA A 13 -3.67 -25.56 15.27
N ARG A 14 -4.27 -24.57 14.60
CA ARG A 14 -5.44 -24.82 13.73
C ARG A 14 -5.08 -25.69 12.51
N LEU A 15 -3.90 -25.49 11.95
CA LEU A 15 -3.43 -26.28 10.81
C LEU A 15 -3.10 -27.73 11.20
N TYR A 16 -2.58 -27.98 12.40
CA TYR A 16 -2.34 -29.31 12.94
C TYR A 16 -3.61 -30.15 13.06
N ALA A 17 -4.75 -29.52 13.37
CA ALA A 17 -6.03 -30.23 13.43
C ALA A 17 -6.45 -30.85 12.09
N SER A 18 -6.08 -30.20 10.97
CA SER A 18 -6.34 -30.71 9.61
C SER A 18 -5.18 -31.52 9.00
N HIS A 19 -3.96 -31.30 9.52
CA HIS A 19 -2.73 -31.94 9.07
C HIS A 19 -1.87 -32.45 10.25
N PRO A 20 -2.27 -33.53 10.94
CA PRO A 20 -1.59 -33.99 12.17
C PRO A 20 -0.11 -34.33 11.99
N ARG A 21 0.31 -34.67 10.75
CA ARG A 21 1.71 -34.94 10.43
C ARG A 21 2.60 -33.72 10.66
N LEU A 22 2.09 -32.49 10.47
CA LEU A 22 2.85 -31.26 10.68
C LEU A 22 3.27 -31.09 12.14
N GLU A 23 2.41 -31.46 13.08
CA GLU A 23 2.69 -31.37 14.53
C GLU A 23 3.92 -32.22 14.90
N SER A 24 4.02 -33.44 14.35
CA SER A 24 5.15 -34.34 14.61
C SER A 24 6.49 -33.82 14.07
N LEU A 25 6.47 -32.86 13.13
CA LEU A 25 7.68 -32.28 12.55
C LEU A 25 8.30 -31.16 13.40
N GLY A 26 7.58 -30.66 14.42
CA GLY A 26 8.10 -29.67 15.37
C GLY A 26 8.58 -28.37 14.72
N ARG A 27 7.85 -27.87 13.70
CA ARG A 27 8.21 -26.68 12.95
C ARG A 27 8.17 -25.41 13.79
N GLY A 28 9.10 -24.50 13.51
CA GLY A 28 9.14 -23.19 14.15
C GLY A 28 8.04 -22.26 13.68
N THR A 29 7.40 -21.57 14.64
CA THR A 29 6.24 -20.70 14.37
C THR A 29 6.58 -19.21 14.20
N LYS A 30 7.88 -18.86 14.23
CA LYS A 30 8.32 -17.47 14.15
C LYS A 30 8.58 -17.05 12.72
N ILE A 31 8.12 -15.85 12.39
CA ILE A 31 8.37 -15.18 11.10
C ILE A 31 9.12 -13.89 11.36
N SER A 32 10.05 -13.56 10.48
CA SER A 32 10.73 -12.27 10.44
C SER A 32 10.66 -11.68 9.04
N ILE A 33 10.28 -10.40 8.94
CA ILE A 33 10.27 -9.64 7.69
C ILE A 33 11.39 -8.60 7.79
N GLY A 34 12.36 -8.67 6.88
CA GLY A 34 13.48 -7.75 6.81
C GLY A 34 13.26 -6.67 5.76
N LEU A 35 13.15 -5.42 6.22
CA LEU A 35 13.03 -4.22 5.39
C LEU A 35 14.36 -3.46 5.43
N ARG A 36 14.98 -3.24 4.28
CA ARG A 36 16.22 -2.46 4.20
C ARG A 36 15.89 -0.98 4.06
N ILE A 37 16.41 -0.16 4.98
CA ILE A 37 16.24 1.29 5.00
C ILE A 37 17.47 1.97 4.40
N ASP A 38 18.65 1.51 4.77
CA ASP A 38 19.93 2.11 4.43
C ASP A 38 20.88 1.05 3.82
N PRO A 39 21.67 1.37 2.76
CA PRO A 39 21.79 2.67 2.09
C PRO A 39 20.60 3.03 1.18
N GLU A 40 19.86 2.06 0.69
CA GLU A 40 18.68 2.22 -0.16
C GLU A 40 17.73 1.03 0.02
N PRO A 41 16.43 1.19 -0.24
CA PRO A 41 15.48 0.07 -0.22
C PRO A 41 15.90 -1.06 -1.16
N LEU A 42 15.48 -2.29 -0.84
CA LEU A 42 15.63 -3.41 -1.76
C LEU A 42 14.75 -3.18 -3.00
N ALA A 43 15.27 -3.50 -4.18
CA ALA A 43 14.43 -3.62 -5.37
C ALA A 43 13.48 -4.81 -5.24
N GLU A 44 14.00 -5.94 -4.75
CA GLU A 44 13.26 -7.18 -4.52
C GLU A 44 13.96 -8.02 -3.46
N GLY A 45 13.19 -8.71 -2.62
CA GLY A 45 13.70 -9.61 -1.60
C GLY A 45 13.53 -11.07 -1.97
N VAL A 46 14.02 -11.97 -1.09
CA VAL A 46 13.91 -13.41 -1.24
C VAL A 46 13.36 -14.05 0.04
N LEU A 47 12.85 -15.29 -0.09
CA LEU A 47 12.48 -16.13 1.03
C LEU A 47 13.72 -16.77 1.66
N TYR A 48 13.69 -16.89 2.97
CA TYR A 48 14.70 -17.62 3.76
C TYR A 48 14.01 -18.77 4.51
N ALA A 49 14.44 -19.98 4.24
CA ALA A 49 14.13 -21.16 5.03
C ALA A 49 15.35 -21.44 5.96
N PHE A 50 15.58 -20.55 6.95
CA PHE A 50 16.82 -20.34 7.71
C PHE A 50 18.00 -19.86 6.85
N LEU A 51 18.26 -20.49 5.73
CA LEU A 51 19.21 -20.07 4.70
C LEU A 51 18.46 -19.42 3.54
N PRO A 52 19.09 -18.51 2.78
CA PRO A 52 18.47 -17.91 1.61
C PRO A 52 18.12 -18.98 0.57
N THR A 53 16.99 -18.78 -0.07
CA THR A 53 16.62 -19.50 -1.30
C THR A 53 16.79 -18.57 -2.51
N GLU A 54 16.58 -19.10 -3.73
CA GLU A 54 16.50 -18.27 -4.94
C GLU A 54 15.07 -17.74 -5.17
N GLN A 55 14.11 -18.13 -4.31
CA GLN A 55 12.70 -17.73 -4.44
C GLN A 55 12.50 -16.26 -4.09
N SER A 56 12.20 -15.47 -5.10
CA SER A 56 11.82 -14.06 -4.90
C SER A 56 10.50 -13.93 -4.14
N THR A 57 10.41 -12.86 -3.32
CA THR A 57 9.15 -12.44 -2.70
C THR A 57 8.29 -11.58 -3.62
N GLY A 58 8.85 -11.02 -4.70
CA GLY A 58 8.20 -9.99 -5.52
C GLY A 58 8.03 -8.64 -4.82
N LEU A 59 8.46 -8.55 -3.56
CA LEU A 59 8.34 -7.37 -2.70
C LEU A 59 9.73 -6.87 -2.28
N PRO A 60 9.92 -5.57 -1.95
CA PRO A 60 11.20 -5.02 -1.55
C PRO A 60 11.56 -5.39 -0.10
N MET A 61 11.40 -6.67 0.26
CA MET A 61 11.68 -7.20 1.60
C MET A 61 12.01 -8.68 1.57
N HIS A 62 12.84 -9.11 2.52
CA HIS A 62 13.07 -10.52 2.79
C HIS A 62 12.04 -11.06 3.79
N ILE A 63 11.70 -12.34 3.66
CA ILE A 63 10.85 -13.05 4.63
C ILE A 63 11.60 -14.30 5.06
N ASN A 64 11.83 -14.43 6.36
CA ASN A 64 12.47 -15.60 6.96
C ASN A 64 11.49 -16.31 7.88
N ALA A 65 11.30 -17.60 7.64
CA ALA A 65 10.48 -18.48 8.47
C ALA A 65 10.93 -19.94 8.30
N ASP A 66 10.35 -20.86 9.05
CA ASP A 66 10.58 -22.29 8.89
C ASP A 66 9.76 -22.87 7.72
N PHE A 67 10.04 -22.36 6.51
CA PHE A 67 9.44 -22.86 5.28
C PHE A 67 9.92 -24.27 4.94
N PHE A 68 9.06 -25.04 4.26
CA PHE A 68 9.47 -26.24 3.55
C PHE A 68 10.06 -25.86 2.20
N PRO A 69 11.38 -25.98 2.01
CA PRO A 69 12.00 -25.74 0.71
C PRO A 69 11.86 -26.96 -0.19
N GLU A 70 12.03 -26.75 -1.49
CA GLU A 70 12.28 -27.83 -2.45
C GLU A 70 13.57 -28.60 -2.11
N SER A 71 13.74 -29.79 -2.68
CA SER A 71 14.89 -30.68 -2.38
C SER A 71 16.27 -30.05 -2.69
N ASP A 72 16.31 -29.19 -3.71
CA ASP A 72 17.52 -28.43 -4.09
C ASP A 72 17.68 -27.12 -3.32
N ARG A 73 16.70 -26.78 -2.45
CA ARG A 73 16.60 -25.56 -1.65
C ARG A 73 16.56 -24.25 -2.44
N LYS A 74 16.32 -24.30 -3.75
CA LYS A 74 16.22 -23.08 -4.58
C LYS A 74 14.89 -22.37 -4.41
N ALA A 75 13.83 -23.14 -4.22
CA ALA A 75 12.47 -22.62 -4.06
C ALA A 75 11.82 -23.12 -2.78
N VAL A 76 10.67 -22.55 -2.45
CA VAL A 76 9.78 -22.95 -1.37
C VAL A 76 8.58 -23.66 -1.99
N ILE A 77 8.11 -24.74 -1.38
CA ILE A 77 7.00 -25.56 -1.88
C ILE A 77 5.69 -24.79 -1.78
N PHE A 78 5.12 -24.40 -2.92
CA PHE A 78 3.79 -23.78 -3.01
C PHE A 78 2.82 -24.58 -3.91
N ALA A 79 3.20 -25.79 -4.33
CA ALA A 79 2.35 -26.66 -5.13
C ALA A 79 2.72 -28.14 -4.92
N GLY A 80 1.79 -29.04 -5.12
CA GLY A 80 2.03 -30.49 -5.22
C GLY A 80 2.11 -31.26 -3.90
N HIS A 81 2.39 -30.63 -2.78
CA HIS A 81 2.57 -31.24 -1.46
C HIS A 81 1.60 -30.64 -0.46
N GLN A 82 0.45 -31.27 -0.19
CA GLN A 82 -0.67 -30.65 0.52
C GLN A 82 -0.31 -30.04 1.89
N HIS A 83 0.42 -30.73 2.75
CA HIS A 83 0.72 -30.23 4.09
C HIS A 83 1.87 -29.23 4.11
N GLU A 84 2.91 -29.42 3.29
CA GLU A 84 4.02 -28.48 3.13
C GLU A 84 3.52 -27.17 2.49
N GLN A 85 2.72 -27.27 1.44
CA GLN A 85 2.10 -26.13 0.80
C GLN A 85 1.22 -25.36 1.80
N ALA A 86 0.32 -26.04 2.52
CA ALA A 86 -0.57 -25.40 3.50
C ALA A 86 0.21 -24.68 4.60
N TRP A 87 1.32 -25.26 5.07
CA TRP A 87 2.22 -24.64 6.02
C TRP A 87 2.87 -23.38 5.46
N ASN A 88 3.46 -23.47 4.28
CA ASN A 88 4.14 -22.35 3.65
C ASN A 88 3.18 -21.20 3.31
N GLU A 89 1.99 -21.51 2.85
CA GLU A 89 0.93 -20.51 2.59
C GLU A 89 0.44 -19.83 3.88
N MET A 90 0.33 -20.57 4.99
CA MET A 90 0.02 -20.00 6.31
C MET A 90 1.10 -19.00 6.76
N LEU A 91 2.38 -19.32 6.56
CA LEU A 91 3.48 -18.41 6.89
C LEU A 91 3.44 -17.13 6.03
N ILE A 92 3.13 -17.24 4.75
CA ILE A 92 2.96 -16.08 3.86
C ILE A 92 1.75 -15.22 4.27
N ASP A 93 0.60 -15.85 4.61
CA ASP A 93 -0.57 -15.10 5.10
C ASP A 93 -0.26 -14.34 6.38
N ALA A 94 0.48 -14.95 7.30
CA ALA A 94 0.88 -14.31 8.53
C ALA A 94 1.91 -13.18 8.32
N ALA A 95 2.84 -13.35 7.38
CA ALA A 95 3.74 -12.26 6.98
C ALA A 95 2.96 -11.08 6.39
N ALA A 96 1.95 -11.35 5.56
CA ALA A 96 1.08 -10.33 4.99
C ALA A 96 0.25 -9.61 6.07
N ALA A 97 -0.26 -10.36 7.06
CA ALA A 97 -1.01 -9.80 8.18
C ALA A 97 -0.13 -8.89 9.06
N GLU A 98 1.10 -9.34 9.36
CA GLU A 98 2.06 -8.54 10.14
C GLU A 98 2.45 -7.25 9.43
N LEU A 99 2.73 -7.31 8.13
CA LEU A 99 3.07 -6.12 7.33
C LEU A 99 1.89 -5.13 7.29
N ALA A 100 0.67 -5.63 7.24
CA ALA A 100 -0.55 -4.82 7.19
C ALA A 100 -1.04 -4.34 8.56
N ARG A 101 -0.39 -4.72 9.66
CA ARG A 101 -0.87 -4.43 11.01
C ARG A 101 -0.87 -2.94 11.35
N ASP A 102 0.16 -2.23 10.96
CA ASP A 102 0.34 -0.81 11.27
C ASP A 102 0.96 -0.05 10.08
N PRO A 103 0.16 0.32 9.07
CA PRO A 103 0.66 1.07 7.92
C PRO A 103 1.19 2.47 8.27
N GLU A 104 0.64 3.13 9.30
CA GLU A 104 1.10 4.46 9.74
C GLU A 104 2.48 4.38 10.42
N GLY A 105 2.68 3.37 11.27
CA GLY A 105 3.99 3.08 11.86
C GLY A 105 5.02 2.71 10.80
N LEU A 106 4.64 1.91 9.79
CA LEU A 106 5.51 1.61 8.66
C LEU A 106 5.89 2.88 7.88
N ARG A 107 4.92 3.77 7.62
CA ARG A 107 5.18 5.05 6.97
C ARG A 107 6.20 5.89 7.76
N THR A 108 5.99 5.99 9.06
CA THR A 108 6.87 6.78 9.94
C THR A 108 8.31 6.25 9.92
N MET A 109 8.46 4.95 9.79
CA MET A 109 9.75 4.27 9.84
C MET A 109 10.48 4.22 8.50
N LEU A 110 9.74 3.96 7.42
CA LEU A 110 10.31 3.75 6.08
C LEU A 110 10.31 5.04 5.24
N GLY A 111 9.47 6.01 5.59
CA GLY A 111 9.15 7.15 4.75
C GLY A 111 8.07 6.84 3.71
N ASP A 112 7.54 7.91 3.11
CA ASP A 112 6.41 7.84 2.19
C ASP A 112 6.71 7.00 0.95
N VAL A 113 7.82 7.27 0.28
CA VAL A 113 8.17 6.62 -1.00
C VAL A 113 8.35 5.11 -0.84
N GLN A 114 9.08 4.68 0.18
CA GLN A 114 9.34 3.25 0.40
C GLN A 114 8.07 2.49 0.78
N LEU A 115 7.21 3.07 1.64
CA LEU A 115 5.91 2.47 1.94
C LEU A 115 5.09 2.28 0.65
N TRP A 116 4.98 3.33 -0.18
CA TRP A 116 4.21 3.25 -1.41
C TRP A 116 4.83 2.32 -2.45
N GLN A 117 6.13 2.14 -2.44
CA GLN A 117 6.79 1.10 -3.25
C GLN A 117 6.32 -0.30 -2.84
N ILE A 118 6.25 -0.59 -1.52
CA ILE A 118 5.72 -1.87 -1.00
C ILE A 118 4.27 -2.07 -1.43
N LEU A 119 3.42 -1.06 -1.23
CA LEU A 119 1.99 -1.10 -1.59
C LEU A 119 1.79 -1.33 -3.10
N ALA A 120 2.53 -0.63 -3.93
CA ALA A 120 2.46 -0.77 -5.38
C ALA A 120 2.92 -2.16 -5.85
N ARG A 121 4.01 -2.70 -5.27
CA ARG A 121 4.48 -4.05 -5.58
C ARG A 121 3.48 -5.12 -5.12
N ALA A 122 2.89 -4.96 -3.92
CA ALA A 122 1.84 -5.86 -3.45
C ALA A 122 0.60 -5.83 -4.38
N PHE A 123 0.23 -4.64 -4.90
CA PHE A 123 -0.83 -4.52 -5.89
C PHE A 123 -0.48 -5.27 -7.19
N GLU A 124 0.75 -5.15 -7.70
CA GLU A 124 1.17 -5.91 -8.88
C GLU A 124 1.11 -7.43 -8.66
N LEU A 125 1.48 -7.92 -7.47
CA LEU A 125 1.36 -9.33 -7.11
C LEU A 125 -0.10 -9.82 -7.03
N SER A 126 -1.07 -8.93 -6.87
CA SER A 126 -2.49 -9.30 -6.88
C SER A 126 -3.03 -9.63 -8.28
N LYS A 127 -2.32 -9.20 -9.32
CA LYS A 127 -2.63 -9.51 -10.72
C LYS A 127 -2.17 -10.94 -11.09
N PRO A 128 -2.65 -11.51 -12.19
CA PRO A 128 -2.09 -12.76 -12.71
C PRO A 128 -0.59 -12.61 -12.95
N SER A 129 0.20 -13.48 -12.32
CA SER A 129 1.67 -13.42 -12.34
C SER A 129 2.25 -14.81 -12.17
N ASN A 130 3.57 -14.95 -12.35
CA ASN A 130 4.31 -16.19 -12.11
C ASN A 130 4.60 -16.46 -10.63
N TYR A 131 4.17 -15.56 -9.73
CA TYR A 131 4.33 -15.77 -8.28
C TYR A 131 3.26 -16.74 -7.75
N PRO A 132 3.56 -17.50 -6.68
CA PRO A 132 2.58 -18.32 -6.00
C PRO A 132 1.34 -17.52 -5.60
N THR A 133 0.16 -18.12 -5.76
CA THR A 133 -1.12 -17.43 -5.54
C THR A 133 -1.28 -16.85 -4.13
N CYS A 134 -0.65 -17.44 -3.12
CA CYS A 134 -0.69 -16.95 -1.75
C CYS A 134 -0.09 -15.54 -1.58
N PHE A 135 0.80 -15.09 -2.48
CA PHE A 135 1.36 -13.74 -2.43
C PHE A 135 0.34 -12.62 -2.69
N LYS A 136 -0.81 -12.92 -3.29
CA LYS A 136 -1.93 -11.96 -3.39
C LYS A 136 -2.42 -11.48 -2.03
N ARG A 137 -2.20 -12.25 -0.96
CA ARG A 137 -2.61 -11.91 0.40
C ARG A 137 -1.95 -10.64 0.92
N PHE A 138 -0.75 -10.29 0.44
CA PHE A 138 -0.13 -9.01 0.79
C PHE A 138 -1.01 -7.82 0.37
N TRP A 139 -1.49 -7.83 -0.87
CA TRP A 139 -2.40 -6.77 -1.31
C TRP A 139 -3.76 -6.84 -0.62
N GLU A 140 -4.35 -8.02 -0.50
CA GLU A 140 -5.65 -8.20 0.16
C GLU A 140 -5.65 -7.64 1.59
N ARG A 141 -4.58 -7.86 2.36
CA ARG A 141 -4.42 -7.34 3.72
C ARG A 141 -4.13 -5.84 3.73
N LEU A 142 -3.13 -5.40 2.98
CA LEU A 142 -2.72 -4.00 2.90
C LEU A 142 -3.82 -3.09 2.35
N LYS A 143 -4.66 -3.58 1.43
CA LYS A 143 -5.78 -2.81 0.90
C LYS A 143 -6.78 -2.44 1.99
N VAL A 144 -7.10 -3.35 2.89
CA VAL A 144 -8.09 -3.12 3.96
C VAL A 144 -7.57 -2.07 4.95
N THR A 145 -6.37 -2.27 5.47
CA THR A 145 -5.79 -1.38 6.51
C THR A 145 -5.28 -0.08 5.91
N GLY A 146 -4.63 -0.12 4.74
CA GLY A 146 -4.07 1.05 4.07
C GLY A 146 -5.12 2.04 3.60
N ALA A 147 -6.31 1.58 3.18
CA ALA A 147 -7.40 2.49 2.79
C ALA A 147 -7.90 3.37 3.96
N GLN A 148 -7.73 2.92 5.20
CA GLN A 148 -8.18 3.62 6.41
C GLN A 148 -7.05 4.38 7.12
N ALA A 149 -5.81 4.09 6.82
CA ALA A 149 -4.64 4.67 7.46
C ALA A 149 -4.25 6.02 6.84
N HIS A 150 -3.65 6.90 7.66
CA HIS A 150 -3.11 8.19 7.20
C HIS A 150 -1.69 7.97 6.62
N ILE A 151 -1.66 7.59 5.35
CA ILE A 151 -0.43 7.21 4.64
C ILE A 151 -0.21 7.93 3.31
N ALA A 152 -1.17 8.73 2.86
CA ALA A 152 -1.05 9.50 1.63
C ALA A 152 -0.56 10.92 1.95
N LEU A 153 0.69 11.22 1.60
CA LEU A 153 1.25 12.55 1.69
C LEU A 153 0.63 13.44 0.60
N ALA A 154 0.11 14.60 1.01
CA ALA A 154 -0.40 15.64 0.12
C ALA A 154 0.67 16.69 -0.18
N GLN A 155 0.48 17.48 -1.24
CA GLN A 155 1.42 18.54 -1.65
C GLN A 155 1.58 19.66 -0.61
N ASP A 156 0.57 19.86 0.26
CA ASP A 156 0.63 20.81 1.38
C ASP A 156 1.42 20.29 2.58
N GLY A 157 2.00 19.10 2.48
CA GLY A 157 2.74 18.43 3.56
C GLY A 157 1.84 17.71 4.57
N SER A 158 0.53 17.80 4.45
CA SER A 158 -0.39 17.06 5.32
C SER A 158 -0.46 15.58 4.94
N VAL A 159 -0.69 14.72 5.92
CA VAL A 159 -0.85 13.28 5.70
C VAL A 159 -2.32 12.93 5.82
N GLN A 160 -2.85 12.31 4.79
CA GLN A 160 -4.26 11.99 4.65
C GLN A 160 -4.47 10.49 4.50
N ARG A 161 -5.72 10.05 4.67
CA ARG A 161 -6.13 8.75 4.12
C ARG A 161 -6.11 8.81 2.59
N PRO A 162 -5.88 7.70 1.88
CA PRO A 162 -5.88 7.72 0.41
C PRO A 162 -7.12 8.40 -0.20
N GLY A 163 -8.31 8.14 0.35
CA GLY A 163 -9.54 8.80 -0.10
C GLY A 163 -9.63 10.32 0.16
N GLY A 164 -8.71 10.88 0.94
CA GLY A 164 -8.63 12.31 1.26
C GLY A 164 -7.71 13.13 0.33
N VAL A 165 -7.08 12.48 -0.65
CA VAL A 165 -6.25 13.15 -1.67
C VAL A 165 -6.79 12.90 -3.07
N PHE A 166 -6.55 13.84 -3.98
CA PHE A 166 -6.89 13.72 -5.38
C PHE A 166 -5.67 13.35 -6.21
N LEU A 167 -5.88 12.51 -7.22
CA LEU A 167 -4.90 12.16 -8.23
C LEU A 167 -5.12 13.05 -9.46
N PRO A 168 -4.15 13.89 -9.85
CA PRO A 168 -4.27 14.70 -11.05
C PRO A 168 -4.15 13.83 -12.30
N ARG A 169 -4.85 14.18 -13.39
CA ARG A 169 -4.70 13.49 -14.68
C ARG A 169 -3.39 13.86 -15.40
N GLY A 170 -2.87 15.05 -15.14
CA GLY A 170 -1.66 15.58 -15.76
C GLY A 170 -0.86 16.47 -14.81
N PRO A 171 0.21 17.11 -15.29
CA PRO A 171 0.96 18.07 -14.51
C PRO A 171 0.10 19.31 -14.22
N LEU A 172 0.15 19.77 -12.97
CA LEU A 172 -0.57 20.98 -12.54
C LEU A 172 0.43 22.10 -12.27
N THR A 173 0.02 23.33 -12.55
CA THR A 173 0.78 24.51 -12.15
C THR A 173 0.65 24.73 -10.63
N SER A 174 1.63 25.41 -10.04
CA SER A 174 1.58 25.79 -8.62
C SER A 174 0.34 26.60 -8.27
N HIS A 175 -0.14 27.41 -9.20
CA HIS A 175 -1.35 28.22 -9.03
C HIS A 175 -2.60 27.33 -8.95
N GLN A 176 -2.75 26.37 -9.88
CA GLN A 176 -3.85 25.40 -9.87
C GLN A 176 -3.89 24.58 -8.58
N ALA A 177 -2.72 24.08 -8.13
CA ALA A 177 -2.61 23.32 -6.89
C ALA A 177 -3.02 24.14 -5.67
N LYS A 178 -2.58 25.42 -5.60
CA LYS A 178 -2.95 26.36 -4.53
C LYS A 178 -4.46 26.64 -4.52
N THR A 179 -5.03 26.93 -5.69
CA THR A 179 -6.46 27.20 -5.81
C THR A 179 -7.30 25.99 -5.40
N LEU A 180 -6.87 24.76 -5.75
CA LEU A 180 -7.55 23.55 -5.30
C LEU A 180 -7.53 23.41 -3.76
N LEU A 181 -6.40 23.73 -3.14
CA LEU A 181 -6.26 23.69 -1.69
C LEU A 181 -7.19 24.69 -0.99
N GLU A 182 -7.38 25.88 -1.58
CA GLU A 182 -8.28 26.91 -1.07
C GLU A 182 -9.74 26.45 -1.01
N VAL A 183 -10.14 25.52 -1.88
CA VAL A 183 -11.47 24.88 -1.87
C VAL A 183 -11.52 23.55 -1.10
N GLY A 184 -10.49 23.27 -0.31
CA GLY A 184 -10.41 22.05 0.52
C GLY A 184 -9.97 20.80 -0.21
N GLY A 185 -9.62 20.87 -1.50
CA GLY A 185 -9.03 19.76 -2.25
C GLY A 185 -7.53 19.62 -1.96
N ARG A 186 -7.07 18.40 -1.77
CA ARG A 186 -5.64 18.09 -1.57
C ARG A 186 -5.14 17.17 -2.67
N LEU A 187 -4.04 17.56 -3.29
CA LEU A 187 -3.38 16.74 -4.30
C LEU A 187 -2.36 15.82 -3.64
N VAL A 188 -2.21 14.62 -4.17
CA VAL A 188 -1.12 13.73 -3.79
C VAL A 188 0.24 14.39 -4.05
N ALA A 189 1.19 14.19 -3.15
CA ALA A 189 2.55 14.72 -3.29
C ALA A 189 3.21 14.21 -4.57
N GLU A 190 4.09 15.05 -5.16
CA GLU A 190 4.77 14.77 -6.43
C GLU A 190 5.55 13.45 -6.39
N ASP A 191 6.28 13.20 -5.29
CA ASP A 191 7.09 11.98 -5.10
C ASP A 191 6.26 10.71 -5.06
N LEU A 192 4.95 10.80 -4.81
CA LEU A 192 4.03 9.67 -4.80
C LEU A 192 3.32 9.42 -6.13
N ARG A 193 3.47 10.30 -7.12
CA ARG A 193 2.88 10.11 -8.47
C ARG A 193 3.23 8.80 -9.14
N PRO A 194 4.46 8.26 -9.03
CA PRO A 194 4.77 6.94 -9.59
C PRO A 194 3.87 5.80 -9.09
N PHE A 195 3.24 5.99 -7.93
CA PHE A 195 2.40 4.99 -7.26
C PHE A 195 0.89 5.26 -7.40
N GLN A 196 0.49 6.21 -8.25
CA GLN A 196 -0.91 6.66 -8.37
C GLN A 196 -1.91 5.53 -8.61
N THR A 197 -1.51 4.46 -9.30
CA THR A 197 -2.39 3.31 -9.52
C THR A 197 -2.73 2.61 -8.20
N ALA A 198 -1.74 2.34 -7.36
CA ALA A 198 -1.96 1.74 -6.04
C ALA A 198 -2.74 2.69 -5.12
N ILE A 199 -2.42 3.99 -5.15
CA ILE A 199 -3.11 5.02 -4.38
C ILE A 199 -4.60 5.08 -4.77
N ASN A 200 -4.91 5.01 -6.08
CA ASN A 200 -6.28 4.96 -6.57
C ASN A 200 -7.02 3.70 -6.09
N GLN A 201 -6.35 2.54 -6.10
CA GLN A 201 -6.92 1.28 -5.62
C GLN A 201 -7.21 1.27 -4.11
N LEU A 202 -6.56 2.16 -3.34
CA LEU A 202 -6.85 2.40 -1.93
C LEU A 202 -7.92 3.49 -1.73
N GLY A 203 -8.55 3.99 -2.79
CA GLY A 203 -9.71 4.86 -2.73
C GLY A 203 -9.43 6.34 -3.05
N ALA A 204 -8.20 6.72 -3.43
CA ALA A 204 -7.94 8.07 -3.89
C ALA A 204 -8.67 8.36 -5.20
N PRO A 205 -9.53 9.39 -5.25
CA PRO A 205 -10.24 9.74 -6.46
C PRO A 205 -9.32 10.43 -7.47
N ILE A 206 -9.55 10.13 -8.75
CA ILE A 206 -8.99 10.94 -9.83
C ILE A 206 -9.74 12.27 -9.84
N LEU A 207 -9.00 13.37 -9.97
CA LEU A 207 -9.59 14.71 -10.09
C LEU A 207 -10.29 14.80 -11.44
N THR A 208 -11.62 14.96 -11.39
CA THR A 208 -12.50 15.14 -12.55
C THR A 208 -13.26 16.45 -12.41
N PHE A 209 -13.86 16.94 -13.49
CA PHE A 209 -14.67 18.14 -13.48
C PHE A 209 -15.81 18.06 -12.44
N ASP A 210 -16.58 16.98 -12.41
CA ASP A 210 -17.70 16.83 -11.47
C ASP A 210 -17.24 16.89 -10.01
N ARG A 211 -16.08 16.30 -9.70
CA ARG A 211 -15.50 16.36 -8.35
C ARG A 211 -15.04 17.75 -7.97
N LEU A 212 -14.50 18.48 -8.95
CA LEU A 212 -14.11 19.86 -8.75
C LEU A 212 -15.33 20.74 -8.48
N VAL A 213 -16.41 20.57 -9.25
CA VAL A 213 -17.69 21.27 -9.02
C VAL A 213 -18.22 20.98 -7.60
N THR A 214 -18.22 19.70 -7.20
CA THR A 214 -18.64 19.32 -5.85
C THR A 214 -17.82 19.99 -4.75
N LEU A 215 -16.48 20.08 -4.91
CA LEU A 215 -15.61 20.78 -3.96
C LEU A 215 -15.95 22.27 -3.88
N LEU A 216 -16.18 22.90 -5.02
CA LEU A 216 -16.57 24.32 -5.09
C LEU A 216 -17.91 24.57 -4.41
N GLU A 217 -18.92 23.76 -4.67
CA GLU A 217 -20.23 23.83 -4.02
C GLU A 217 -20.10 23.67 -2.50
N GLN A 218 -19.30 22.75 -2.03
CA GLN A 218 -19.05 22.55 -0.61
C GLN A 218 -18.32 23.75 0.03
N ALA A 219 -17.31 24.29 -0.65
CA ALA A 219 -16.59 25.47 -0.18
C ALA A 219 -17.51 26.70 -0.10
N MET A 220 -18.39 26.89 -1.09
CA MET A 220 -19.39 27.98 -1.09
C MET A 220 -20.45 27.81 0.01
N ALA A 221 -20.91 26.58 0.26
CA ALA A 221 -21.89 26.29 1.31
C ALA A 221 -21.36 26.53 2.72
N GLN A 222 -20.02 26.44 2.91
CA GLN A 222 -19.36 26.70 4.20
C GLN A 222 -19.10 28.18 4.46
N GLN A 223 -19.19 29.04 3.44
CA GLN A 223 -19.15 30.49 3.61
C GLN A 223 -20.50 30.96 4.14
N VAL A 224 -20.51 31.50 5.38
CA VAL A 224 -21.71 31.98 6.08
C VAL A 224 -22.52 32.95 5.21
N PRO A 225 -23.87 32.84 5.16
CA PRO A 225 -24.71 33.77 4.42
C PRO A 225 -24.70 35.16 5.07
N GLY A 226 -23.93 36.04 4.53
CA GLY A 226 -23.84 37.43 4.96
C GLY A 226 -22.85 38.17 4.08
N GLU A 227 -23.35 38.84 3.04
CA GLU A 227 -22.59 39.70 2.14
C GLU A 227 -21.52 39.01 1.26
N VAL A 228 -21.95 38.24 0.28
CA VAL A 228 -21.09 37.90 -0.85
C VAL A 228 -21.63 38.58 -2.11
N GLN A 229 -21.33 39.87 -2.27
CA GLN A 229 -21.07 40.38 -3.61
C GLN A 229 -19.72 39.80 -4.05
N VAL A 230 -19.72 38.56 -4.54
CA VAL A 230 -18.54 38.01 -5.19
C VAL A 230 -18.42 38.70 -6.54
N GLU A 231 -17.51 39.65 -6.65
CA GLU A 231 -17.20 40.31 -7.91
C GLU A 231 -16.95 39.25 -9.00
N ALA A 232 -17.61 39.38 -10.14
CA ALA A 232 -17.52 38.42 -11.24
C ALA A 232 -16.05 38.15 -11.67
N GLU A 233 -15.18 39.15 -11.58
CA GLU A 233 -13.75 39.04 -11.85
C GLU A 233 -13.03 38.08 -10.86
N ARG A 234 -13.46 38.05 -9.60
CA ARG A 234 -12.88 37.15 -8.58
C ARG A 234 -13.35 35.72 -8.81
N LEU A 235 -14.57 35.50 -9.25
CA LEU A 235 -15.06 34.20 -9.69
C LEU A 235 -14.29 33.72 -10.92
N GLU A 236 -14.09 34.55 -11.92
CA GLU A 236 -13.39 34.18 -13.15
C GLU A 236 -11.91 33.83 -12.86
N SER A 237 -11.20 34.61 -12.06
CA SER A 237 -9.82 34.31 -11.66
C SER A 237 -9.67 33.03 -10.86
N PHE A 238 -10.72 32.62 -10.17
CA PHE A 238 -10.79 31.39 -9.39
C PHE A 238 -11.18 30.18 -10.26
N TYR A 239 -12.18 30.31 -11.12
CA TYR A 239 -12.68 29.23 -11.97
C TYR A 239 -11.77 28.90 -13.16
N ARG A 240 -11.15 29.89 -13.78
CA ARG A 240 -10.34 29.69 -14.98
C ARG A 240 -9.17 28.73 -14.77
N PRO A 241 -8.36 28.83 -13.68
CA PRO A 241 -7.30 27.86 -13.40
C PRO A 241 -7.82 26.45 -13.12
N LEU A 242 -8.98 26.34 -12.46
CA LEU A 242 -9.59 25.06 -12.12
C LEU A 242 -10.21 24.37 -13.34
N TRP A 243 -10.80 25.16 -14.27
CA TRP A 243 -11.36 24.66 -15.50
C TRP A 243 -10.29 23.99 -16.40
N SER A 244 -9.11 24.58 -16.49
CA SER A 244 -8.01 24.00 -17.27
C SER A 244 -7.48 22.69 -16.70
N MET A 245 -7.64 22.42 -15.38
CA MET A 245 -7.18 21.18 -14.76
C MET A 245 -7.92 19.92 -15.23
N VAL A 246 -9.10 20.06 -15.80
CA VAL A 246 -9.99 18.92 -16.13
C VAL A 246 -10.33 18.83 -17.61
N ASN A 247 -9.93 19.84 -18.41
CA ASN A 247 -10.20 19.88 -19.85
C ASN A 247 -8.94 19.67 -20.73
N ASP A 248 -7.73 19.62 -20.12
CA ASP A 248 -6.47 19.19 -20.76
C ASP A 248 -6.22 17.72 -20.44
#